data_f6b4172ece556ee17fe519b3ead6312d
#
_entry.id   f6b4172ece556ee17fe519b3ead6312d
#
_cell.length_a   1.000
_cell.length_b   1.000
_cell.length_c   1.000
_cell.angle_alpha   90.00
_cell.angle_beta   90.00
_cell.angle_gamma   90.00
#
_symmetry.space_group_name_H-M   'P 1'
#
loop_
_entity.id
_entity.type
_entity.pdbx_description
1 polymer ?
#
loop_
_entity_poly.entity_id
_entity_poly.type
_entity_poly.pdbx_seq_one_letter_code
_entity_poly.pdbx_strand_id
1 'polypeptide(L)'
;TVRREMLATVLHELTHIYDRARLWSQDERTLIQRCSRQNNITGLIGLPDQCRGQNDRRFTLSDDPRLLDLAGWPQYVGRRGEREQHNHQVVRSPDIYETTSPLEFVAVNMEYFLLDPSYACRRPALFRYYKDHFGWAPPEQDTCASTYPFLNAGNDFAKTPLGQIDPERVYEIDYLLAEANQNLVSRWGHSMLRLVI
;
A
#
# COMPACT_ATOMS: atom_id res chain seq x y z
N THR A 1 5.48 26.85 5.06
CA THR A 1 6.52 26.45 5.99
C THR A 1 5.91 26.21 7.35
N VAL A 2 6.11 26.96 8.43
CA VAL A 2 5.55 26.66 9.77
C VAL A 2 4.04 26.39 9.76
N ARG A 3 3.25 27.20 9.04
CA ARG A 3 1.79 26.99 8.93
C ARG A 3 1.44 25.66 8.27
N ARG A 4 2.20 25.25 7.25
CA ARG A 4 1.98 23.96 6.57
C ARG A 4 2.36 22.79 7.47
N GLU A 5 3.45 22.89 8.21
CA GLU A 5 3.88 21.88 9.17
C GLU A 5 2.88 21.71 10.32
N MET A 6 2.38 22.82 10.87
CA MET A 6 1.30 22.76 11.86
C MET A 6 0.05 22.10 11.31
N LEU A 7 -0.35 22.42 10.07
CA LEU A 7 -1.50 21.79 9.43
C LEU A 7 -1.27 20.30 9.21
N ALA A 8 -0.09 19.90 8.76
CA ALA A 8 0.29 18.51 8.59
C ALA A 8 0.17 17.75 9.92
N THR A 9 0.75 18.27 11.01
CA THR A 9 0.63 17.65 12.34
C THR A 9 -0.83 17.51 12.78
N VAL A 10 -1.65 18.53 12.58
CA VAL A 10 -3.09 18.44 12.93
C VAL A 10 -3.80 17.38 12.11
N LEU A 11 -3.52 17.31 10.79
CA LEU A 11 -4.10 16.30 9.91
C LEU A 11 -3.63 14.89 10.31
N HIS A 12 -2.38 14.74 10.70
CA HIS A 12 -1.82 13.50 11.20
C HIS A 12 -2.64 12.96 12.40
N GLU A 13 -2.78 13.78 13.44
CA GLU A 13 -3.53 13.40 14.64
C GLU A 13 -5.02 13.16 14.36
N LEU A 14 -5.63 13.97 13.52
CA LEU A 14 -7.01 13.76 13.09
C LEU A 14 -7.15 12.44 12.30
N THR A 15 -6.15 12.05 11.56
CA THR A 15 -6.16 10.78 10.83
C THR A 15 -6.14 9.59 11.78
N HIS A 16 -5.38 9.63 12.86
CA HIS A 16 -5.43 8.59 13.90
C HIS A 16 -6.80 8.47 14.52
N ILE A 17 -7.44 9.61 14.81
CA ILE A 17 -8.83 9.64 15.33
C ILE A 17 -9.79 9.06 14.30
N TYR A 18 -9.69 9.49 13.05
CA TYR A 18 -10.52 9.00 11.96
C TYR A 18 -10.37 7.49 11.76
N ASP A 19 -9.14 6.99 11.72
CA ASP A 19 -8.87 5.58 11.50
C ASP A 19 -9.45 4.69 12.60
N ARG A 20 -9.33 5.12 13.88
CA ARG A 20 -9.89 4.42 15.03
C ARG A 20 -11.42 4.55 15.16
N ALA A 21 -11.96 5.70 14.79
CA ALA A 21 -13.36 6.06 15.00
C ALA A 21 -14.22 5.92 13.74
N ARG A 22 -13.77 5.17 12.72
CA ARG A 22 -14.52 4.98 11.48
C ARG A 22 -15.99 4.71 11.75
N LEU A 23 -16.83 5.63 11.29
CA LEU A 23 -18.28 5.61 11.51
C LEU A 23 -18.94 4.59 10.56
N TRP A 24 -18.76 3.32 10.84
CA TRP A 24 -19.57 2.28 10.23
C TRP A 24 -20.94 2.28 10.88
N SER A 25 -21.98 2.17 10.09
CA SER A 25 -23.32 1.91 10.64
C SER A 25 -23.31 0.59 11.43
N GLN A 26 -24.22 0.47 12.39
CA GLN A 26 -24.33 -0.76 13.18
C GLN A 26 -24.60 -1.99 12.29
N ASP A 27 -25.37 -1.81 11.24
CA ASP A 27 -25.73 -2.88 10.29
C ASP A 27 -24.49 -3.32 9.48
N GLU A 28 -23.68 -2.37 9.01
CA GLU A 28 -22.42 -2.69 8.32
C GLU A 28 -21.43 -3.40 9.23
N ARG A 29 -21.26 -2.95 10.46
CA ARG A 29 -20.40 -3.64 11.45
C ARG A 29 -20.84 -5.07 11.66
N THR A 30 -22.15 -5.27 11.84
CA THR A 30 -22.73 -6.61 12.05
C THR A 30 -22.54 -7.49 10.82
N LEU A 31 -22.73 -6.96 9.63
CA LEU A 31 -22.52 -7.68 8.37
C LEU A 31 -21.05 -8.10 8.22
N ILE A 32 -20.12 -7.17 8.36
CA ILE A 32 -18.68 -7.44 8.24
C ILE A 32 -18.24 -8.50 9.26
N GLN A 33 -18.67 -8.39 10.51
CA GLN A 33 -18.32 -9.37 11.56
C GLN A 33 -18.90 -10.74 11.25
N ARG A 34 -20.14 -10.83 10.78
CA ARG A 34 -20.77 -12.09 10.38
C ARG A 34 -20.01 -12.75 9.23
N CYS A 35 -19.68 -11.97 8.20
CA CYS A 35 -18.98 -12.46 7.03
C CYS A 35 -17.55 -12.90 7.35
N SER A 36 -16.85 -12.16 8.20
CA SER A 36 -15.52 -12.53 8.68
C SER A 36 -15.55 -13.85 9.48
N ARG A 37 -16.53 -14.02 10.39
CA ARG A 37 -16.70 -15.27 11.12
C ARG A 37 -17.02 -16.44 10.18
N GLN A 38 -17.92 -16.23 9.21
CA GLN A 38 -18.28 -17.25 8.25
C GLN A 38 -17.08 -17.67 7.40
N ASN A 39 -16.29 -16.73 6.92
CA ASN A 39 -15.05 -17.01 6.18
C ASN A 39 -14.06 -17.85 6.99
N ASN A 40 -13.92 -17.56 8.28
CA ASN A 40 -13.04 -18.34 9.18
C ASN A 40 -13.53 -19.79 9.38
N ILE A 41 -14.82 -20.04 9.25
CA ILE A 41 -15.42 -21.37 9.44
C ILE A 41 -15.41 -22.17 8.14
N THR A 42 -15.89 -21.59 7.04
CA THR A 42 -16.15 -22.28 5.78
C THR A 42 -15.17 -21.98 4.65
N GLY A 43 -14.30 -20.97 4.85
CA GLY A 43 -13.43 -20.44 3.80
C GLY A 43 -14.23 -19.74 2.70
N LEU A 44 -13.54 -19.32 1.65
CA LEU A 44 -14.13 -18.53 0.54
C LEU A 44 -15.20 -19.31 -0.25
N ILE A 45 -15.06 -20.63 -0.34
CA ILE A 45 -15.99 -21.48 -1.12
C ILE A 45 -17.37 -21.55 -0.46
N GLY A 46 -17.41 -21.51 0.86
CA GLY A 46 -18.67 -21.59 1.63
C GLY A 46 -19.28 -20.25 1.99
N LEU A 47 -18.77 -19.13 1.46
CA LEU A 47 -19.31 -17.83 1.77
C LEU A 47 -20.66 -17.58 1.09
N PRO A 48 -21.69 -17.15 1.85
CA PRO A 48 -22.95 -16.67 1.29
C PRO A 48 -22.73 -15.49 0.33
N ASP A 49 -23.60 -15.34 -0.68
CA ASP A 49 -23.48 -14.27 -1.67
C ASP A 49 -23.43 -12.87 -1.06
N GLN A 50 -24.19 -12.64 0.01
CA GLN A 50 -24.18 -11.37 0.76
C GLN A 50 -22.82 -11.04 1.41
N CYS A 51 -21.95 -12.03 1.56
CA CYS A 51 -20.62 -11.87 2.15
C CYS A 51 -19.51 -11.70 1.10
N ARG A 52 -19.81 -11.85 -0.19
CA ARG A 52 -18.83 -11.63 -1.24
C ARG A 52 -18.29 -10.20 -1.18
N GLY A 53 -16.96 -10.05 -1.05
CA GLY A 53 -16.31 -8.76 -0.88
C GLY A 53 -16.48 -8.09 0.50
N GLN A 54 -17.22 -8.71 1.42
CA GLN A 54 -17.36 -8.19 2.79
C GLN A 54 -16.35 -8.83 3.77
N ASN A 55 -15.90 -10.04 3.49
CA ASN A 55 -14.96 -10.79 4.32
C ASN A 55 -13.58 -10.12 4.43
N ASP A 56 -13.20 -9.32 3.45
CA ASP A 56 -11.91 -8.61 3.40
C ASP A 56 -11.99 -7.17 3.92
N ARG A 57 -13.20 -6.67 4.21
CA ARG A 57 -13.36 -5.33 4.78
C ARG A 57 -12.86 -5.30 6.21
N ARG A 58 -12.17 -4.23 6.55
CA ARG A 58 -11.64 -3.95 7.89
C ARG A 58 -12.23 -2.66 8.45
N PHE A 59 -12.26 -2.56 9.77
CA PHE A 59 -12.81 -1.37 10.45
C PHE A 59 -11.86 -0.18 10.43
N THR A 60 -10.58 -0.41 10.20
CA THR A 60 -9.55 0.62 10.11
C THR A 60 -8.83 0.56 8.77
N LEU A 61 -8.30 1.70 8.31
CA LEU A 61 -7.44 1.73 7.13
C LEU A 61 -6.11 1.03 7.40
N SER A 62 -5.57 1.24 8.60
CA SER A 62 -4.31 0.67 9.05
C SER A 62 -4.31 -0.87 9.18
N ASP A 63 -5.48 -1.49 9.08
CA ASP A 63 -5.63 -2.96 9.06
C ASP A 63 -6.25 -3.47 7.74
N ASP A 64 -6.43 -2.60 6.77
CA ASP A 64 -6.93 -2.99 5.44
C ASP A 64 -5.82 -3.70 4.66
N PRO A 65 -5.98 -4.99 4.28
CA PRO A 65 -4.97 -5.73 3.53
C PRO A 65 -4.56 -5.04 2.23
N ARG A 66 -5.48 -4.39 1.53
CA ARG A 66 -5.18 -3.69 0.27
C ARG A 66 -4.26 -2.49 0.50
N LEU A 67 -4.51 -1.72 1.55
CA LEU A 67 -3.61 -0.61 1.92
C LEU A 67 -2.24 -1.14 2.30
N LEU A 68 -2.21 -2.19 3.11
CA LEU A 68 -0.96 -2.76 3.62
C LEU A 68 -0.10 -3.35 2.51
N ASP A 69 -0.72 -3.98 1.51
CA ASP A 69 0.00 -4.44 0.30
C ASP A 69 0.62 -3.27 -0.45
N LEU A 70 -0.14 -2.19 -0.67
CA LEU A 70 0.35 -0.97 -1.32
C LEU A 70 1.46 -0.28 -0.50
N ALA A 71 1.38 -0.39 0.80
CA ALA A 71 2.32 0.20 1.75
C ALA A 71 3.60 -0.64 1.94
N GLY A 72 3.65 -1.85 1.39
CA GLY A 72 4.77 -2.77 1.57
C GLY A 72 4.82 -3.42 2.95
N TRP A 73 3.70 -3.46 3.67
CA TRP A 73 3.57 -4.25 4.90
C TRP A 73 3.20 -5.69 4.53
N PRO A 74 3.95 -6.67 5.05
CA PRO A 74 3.67 -8.06 4.74
C PRO A 74 2.30 -8.48 5.26
N GLN A 75 1.64 -9.34 4.52
CA GLN A 75 0.43 -10.00 4.97
C GLN A 75 0.73 -10.97 6.12
N TYR A 76 -0.31 -11.50 6.74
CA TYR A 76 -0.15 -12.53 7.78
C TYR A 76 0.67 -13.70 7.26
N VAL A 77 1.87 -13.88 7.84
CA VAL A 77 2.80 -14.94 7.47
C VAL A 77 3.04 -15.80 8.68
N GLY A 78 2.91 -17.11 8.51
CA GLY A 78 3.19 -18.09 9.56
C GLY A 78 1.96 -18.87 10.04
N ARG A 79 2.20 -19.85 10.93
CA ARG A 79 1.17 -20.79 11.42
C ARG A 79 0.03 -20.11 12.19
N ARG A 80 0.25 -18.93 12.74
CA ARG A 80 -0.73 -18.19 13.56
C ARG A 80 -1.32 -16.99 12.83
N GLY A 81 -0.92 -16.73 11.58
CA GLY A 81 -1.37 -15.57 10.84
C GLY A 81 -0.94 -14.23 11.46
N GLU A 82 0.16 -14.21 12.19
CA GLU A 82 0.71 -12.96 12.72
C GLU A 82 1.38 -12.19 11.61
N ARG A 83 1.10 -10.88 11.57
CA ARG A 83 1.73 -9.97 10.62
C ARG A 83 3.16 -9.71 11.06
N GLU A 84 4.06 -9.70 10.10
CA GLU A 84 5.42 -9.22 10.31
C GLU A 84 5.40 -7.75 10.72
N GLN A 85 6.18 -7.40 11.74
CA GLN A 85 6.16 -6.04 12.32
C GLN A 85 7.07 -5.06 11.60
N HIS A 86 7.83 -5.51 10.60
CA HIS A 86 8.81 -4.70 9.89
C HIS A 86 8.33 -4.37 8.47
N ASN A 87 8.43 -3.11 8.11
CA ASN A 87 8.17 -2.67 6.75
C ASN A 87 9.44 -2.78 5.90
N HIS A 88 9.38 -3.55 4.83
CA HIS A 88 10.52 -3.75 3.93
C HIS A 88 10.78 -2.55 2.99
N GLN A 89 9.95 -1.53 3.02
CA GLN A 89 10.07 -0.32 2.20
C GLN A 89 10.87 0.81 2.86
N VAL A 90 11.43 0.58 4.04
CA VAL A 90 12.22 1.58 4.80
C VAL A 90 13.23 2.35 3.94
N VAL A 91 13.97 1.64 3.08
CA VAL A 91 15.01 2.25 2.22
C VAL A 91 14.41 3.14 1.11
N ARG A 92 13.13 2.97 0.78
CA ARG A 92 12.45 3.67 -0.32
C ARG A 92 11.48 4.75 0.16
N SER A 93 11.22 4.81 1.45
CA SER A 93 10.32 5.79 2.01
C SER A 93 10.97 7.18 2.04
N PRO A 94 10.29 8.23 1.56
CA PRO A 94 10.73 9.60 1.72
C PRO A 94 10.63 10.09 3.17
N ASP A 95 9.82 9.42 3.97
CA ASP A 95 9.63 9.69 5.39
C ASP A 95 9.70 8.37 6.17
N ILE A 96 10.81 8.19 6.87
CA ILE A 96 11.06 6.99 7.67
C ILE A 96 9.97 6.77 8.74
N TYR A 97 9.33 7.83 9.21
CA TYR A 97 8.31 7.73 10.24
C TYR A 97 7.10 6.90 9.79
N GLU A 98 6.72 6.97 8.52
CA GLU A 98 5.64 6.14 7.96
C GLU A 98 5.89 4.63 8.08
N THR A 99 7.15 4.22 8.26
CA THR A 99 7.52 2.80 8.33
C THR A 99 7.52 2.23 9.74
N THR A 100 7.20 3.04 10.75
CA THR A 100 7.22 2.61 12.16
C THR A 100 6.02 1.73 12.51
N SER A 101 4.87 1.99 11.91
CA SER A 101 3.67 1.16 12.06
C SER A 101 2.66 1.43 10.94
N PRO A 102 1.71 0.52 10.69
CA PRO A 102 0.61 0.77 9.76
C PRO A 102 -0.23 2.01 10.11
N LEU A 103 -0.37 2.33 11.39
CA LEU A 103 -1.07 3.53 11.86
C LEU A 103 -0.37 4.81 11.42
N GLU A 104 0.96 4.87 11.61
CA GLU A 104 1.77 6.01 11.20
C GLU A 104 1.82 6.11 9.67
N PHE A 105 1.87 4.96 8.98
CA PHE A 105 1.81 4.96 7.52
C PHE A 105 0.53 5.64 7.01
N VAL A 106 -0.62 5.29 7.58
CA VAL A 106 -1.90 5.92 7.21
C VAL A 106 -1.87 7.42 7.48
N ALA A 107 -1.40 7.83 8.66
CA ALA A 107 -1.38 9.23 9.07
C ALA A 107 -0.45 10.08 8.17
N VAL A 108 0.78 9.65 7.94
CA VAL A 108 1.75 10.35 7.08
C VAL A 108 1.26 10.40 5.63
N ASN A 109 0.72 9.31 5.10
CA ASN A 109 0.20 9.31 3.73
C ASN A 109 -1.07 10.14 3.57
N MET A 110 -1.85 10.31 4.62
CA MET A 110 -2.98 11.24 4.61
C MET A 110 -2.53 12.70 4.56
N GLU A 111 -1.44 13.05 5.26
CA GLU A 111 -0.82 14.38 5.12
C GLU A 111 -0.43 14.64 3.66
N TYR A 112 0.27 13.69 3.04
CA TYR A 112 0.66 13.80 1.63
C TYR A 112 -0.56 13.86 0.70
N PHE A 113 -1.54 13.00 0.91
CA PHE A 113 -2.76 12.99 0.10
C PHE A 113 -3.48 14.34 0.10
N LEU A 114 -3.55 14.99 1.26
CA LEU A 114 -4.28 16.25 1.42
C LEU A 114 -3.46 17.50 1.08
N LEU A 115 -2.14 17.46 1.29
CA LEU A 115 -1.30 18.66 1.23
C LEU A 115 -0.29 18.69 0.08
N ASP A 116 -0.05 17.56 -0.58
CA ASP A 116 0.95 17.47 -1.63
C ASP A 116 0.32 17.27 -3.01
N PRO A 117 0.26 18.30 -3.85
CA PRO A 117 -0.31 18.19 -5.20
C PRO A 117 0.39 17.13 -6.07
N SER A 118 1.66 16.82 -5.78
CA SER A 118 2.43 15.82 -6.53
C SER A 118 2.25 14.38 -6.00
N TYR A 119 1.43 14.18 -4.98
CA TYR A 119 1.27 12.85 -4.37
C TYR A 119 0.70 11.83 -5.35
N ALA A 120 -0.25 12.23 -6.20
CA ALA A 120 -0.81 11.39 -7.25
C ALA A 120 0.27 10.88 -8.23
N CYS A 121 1.26 11.71 -8.53
CA CYS A 121 2.38 11.33 -9.39
C CYS A 121 3.37 10.39 -8.67
N ARG A 122 3.66 10.68 -7.40
CA ARG A 122 4.66 9.91 -6.63
C ARG A 122 4.14 8.57 -6.16
N ARG A 123 2.86 8.50 -5.79
CA ARG A 123 2.20 7.29 -5.23
C ARG A 123 0.81 7.09 -5.83
N PRO A 124 0.71 6.84 -7.14
CA PRO A 124 -0.58 6.81 -7.85
C PRO A 124 -1.54 5.74 -7.33
N ALA A 125 -1.03 4.61 -6.86
CA ALA A 125 -1.85 3.54 -6.33
C ALA A 125 -2.47 3.89 -4.96
N LEU A 126 -1.69 4.51 -4.06
CA LEU A 126 -2.18 5.00 -2.77
C LEU A 126 -3.12 6.18 -2.95
N PHE A 127 -2.81 7.10 -3.87
CA PHE A 127 -3.70 8.22 -4.19
C PHE A 127 -5.08 7.72 -4.64
N ARG A 128 -5.13 6.74 -5.55
CA ARG A 128 -6.39 6.11 -5.99
C ARG A 128 -7.11 5.43 -4.84
N TYR A 129 -6.38 4.71 -3.98
CA TYR A 129 -6.97 4.07 -2.82
C TYR A 129 -7.71 5.07 -1.92
N TYR A 130 -7.08 6.20 -1.58
CA TYR A 130 -7.71 7.24 -0.76
C TYR A 130 -8.85 7.95 -1.49
N LYS A 131 -8.67 8.26 -2.78
CA LYS A 131 -9.72 8.84 -3.62
C LYS A 131 -10.98 7.96 -3.64
N ASP A 132 -10.83 6.66 -3.85
CA ASP A 132 -11.93 5.70 -3.84
C ASP A 132 -12.56 5.57 -2.45
N HIS A 133 -11.73 5.60 -1.41
CA HIS A 133 -12.19 5.52 -0.03
C HIS A 133 -13.07 6.71 0.38
N PHE A 134 -12.68 7.94 -0.01
CA PHE A 134 -13.41 9.15 0.34
C PHE A 134 -14.49 9.55 -0.68
N GLY A 135 -14.48 8.97 -1.87
CA GLY A 135 -15.28 9.44 -3.00
C GLY A 135 -14.89 10.84 -3.47
N TRP A 136 -13.72 11.33 -3.06
CA TRP A 136 -13.20 12.66 -3.33
C TRP A 136 -11.67 12.65 -3.28
N ALA A 137 -11.05 13.61 -3.98
CA ALA A 137 -9.63 13.86 -3.88
C ALA A 137 -9.33 15.37 -3.99
N PRO A 138 -8.23 15.85 -3.39
CA PRO A 138 -7.75 17.20 -3.62
C PRO A 138 -7.30 17.37 -5.07
N PRO A 139 -7.16 18.62 -5.55
CA PRO A 139 -6.62 18.88 -6.89
C PRO A 139 -5.25 18.24 -7.09
N GLU A 140 -5.13 17.51 -8.19
CA GLU A 140 -3.89 16.84 -8.58
C GLU A 140 -2.99 17.82 -9.37
N GLN A 141 -1.71 17.52 -9.43
CA GLN A 141 -0.81 18.20 -10.35
C GLN A 141 -1.18 17.79 -11.79
N ASP A 142 -1.31 18.75 -12.69
CA ASP A 142 -1.78 18.52 -14.07
C ASP A 142 -0.84 17.60 -14.87
N THR A 143 0.46 17.62 -14.55
CA THR A 143 1.46 16.83 -15.24
C THR A 143 2.40 16.15 -14.26
N CYS A 144 2.53 14.84 -14.38
CA CYS A 144 3.57 14.09 -13.69
C CYS A 144 4.90 14.17 -14.46
N ALA A 145 6.01 13.95 -13.74
CA ALA A 145 7.30 13.80 -14.39
C ALA A 145 7.24 12.62 -15.39
N SER A 146 7.82 12.84 -16.58
CA SER A 146 7.86 11.82 -17.64
C SER A 146 8.82 10.67 -17.34
N THR A 147 9.71 10.85 -16.37
CA THR A 147 10.74 9.88 -16.01
C THR A 147 10.60 9.42 -14.55
N TYR A 148 10.76 8.12 -14.33
CA TYR A 148 10.72 7.52 -12.99
C TYR A 148 12.08 6.91 -12.66
N PRO A 149 12.59 7.10 -11.43
CA PRO A 149 13.81 6.45 -10.99
C PRO A 149 13.56 4.95 -10.78
N PHE A 150 14.50 4.11 -11.18
CA PHE A 150 14.50 2.68 -10.93
C PHE A 150 15.90 2.21 -10.56
N LEU A 151 16.00 1.05 -9.91
CA LEU A 151 17.28 0.42 -9.64
C LEU A 151 17.74 -0.31 -10.91
N ASN A 152 18.91 0.10 -11.40
CA ASN A 152 19.53 -0.57 -12.51
C ASN A 152 20.21 -1.85 -12.03
N ALA A 153 19.62 -3.02 -12.29
CA ALA A 153 20.14 -4.32 -11.89
C ALA A 153 21.06 -4.97 -12.94
N GLY A 154 21.39 -4.25 -14.01
CA GLY A 154 22.28 -4.75 -15.07
C GLY A 154 23.78 -4.65 -14.72
N ASN A 155 24.61 -4.90 -15.73
CA ASN A 155 26.08 -4.86 -15.60
C ASN A 155 26.61 -3.47 -15.19
N ASP A 156 25.81 -2.43 -15.34
CA ASP A 156 26.16 -1.06 -15.01
C ASP A 156 25.75 -0.64 -13.59
N PHE A 157 25.21 -1.57 -12.78
CA PHE A 157 24.76 -1.28 -11.41
C PHE A 157 25.82 -0.57 -10.57
N ALA A 158 27.07 -1.00 -10.68
CA ALA A 158 28.18 -0.38 -9.93
C ALA A 158 28.51 1.04 -10.38
N LYS A 159 28.20 1.39 -11.64
CA LYS A 159 28.46 2.72 -12.22
C LYS A 159 27.25 3.64 -12.12
N THR A 160 26.07 3.09 -12.32
CA THR A 160 24.80 3.83 -12.37
C THR A 160 23.72 3.08 -11.60
N PRO A 161 23.76 3.08 -10.27
CA PRO A 161 22.83 2.31 -9.44
C PRO A 161 21.37 2.75 -9.62
N LEU A 162 21.15 4.01 -9.98
CA LEU A 162 19.82 4.55 -10.27
C LEU A 162 19.71 4.94 -11.73
N GLY A 163 18.79 4.34 -12.43
CA GLY A 163 18.36 4.75 -13.75
C GLY A 163 17.08 5.56 -13.72
N GLN A 164 16.78 6.23 -14.81
CA GLN A 164 15.49 6.87 -15.04
C GLN A 164 14.86 6.25 -16.28
N ILE A 165 13.59 5.94 -16.20
CA ILE A 165 12.83 5.38 -17.30
C ILE A 165 11.78 6.37 -17.76
N ASP A 166 11.68 6.52 -19.06
CA ASP A 166 10.57 7.22 -19.70
C ASP A 166 9.45 6.20 -19.95
N PRO A 167 8.29 6.34 -19.31
CA PRO A 167 7.21 5.38 -19.44
C PRO A 167 6.68 5.27 -20.88
N GLU A 168 6.79 6.31 -21.68
CA GLU A 168 6.36 6.30 -23.10
C GLU A 168 7.24 5.41 -23.98
N ARG A 169 8.44 5.08 -23.52
CA ARG A 169 9.38 4.17 -24.20
C ARG A 169 9.24 2.71 -23.77
N VAL A 170 8.45 2.44 -22.75
CA VAL A 170 8.20 1.06 -22.30
C VAL A 170 7.14 0.43 -23.20
N TYR A 171 7.52 -0.58 -23.97
CA TYR A 171 6.57 -1.26 -24.83
C TYR A 171 6.13 -2.63 -24.28
N GLU A 172 6.88 -3.18 -23.31
CA GLU A 172 6.54 -4.46 -22.69
C GLU A 172 6.95 -4.48 -21.22
N ILE A 173 6.13 -5.11 -20.39
CA ILE A 173 6.40 -5.34 -18.97
C ILE A 173 6.24 -6.83 -18.69
N ASP A 174 7.33 -7.51 -18.35
CA ASP A 174 7.30 -8.91 -17.94
C ASP A 174 7.27 -9.05 -16.42
N TYR A 175 6.37 -9.88 -15.95
CA TYR A 175 6.42 -10.36 -14.58
C TYR A 175 7.17 -11.69 -14.52
N LEU A 176 8.34 -11.67 -13.90
CA LEU A 176 9.19 -12.85 -13.77
C LEU A 176 9.02 -13.43 -12.37
N LEU A 177 8.61 -14.69 -12.30
CA LEU A 177 8.46 -15.42 -11.05
C LEU A 177 9.51 -16.55 -11.00
N ALA A 178 10.41 -16.47 -10.03
CA ALA A 178 11.29 -17.58 -9.68
C ALA A 178 10.67 -18.33 -8.50
N GLU A 179 10.20 -19.54 -8.74
CA GLU A 179 9.60 -20.37 -7.69
C GLU A 179 10.62 -20.77 -6.64
N ALA A 180 10.15 -20.88 -5.40
CA ALA A 180 10.94 -21.42 -4.30
C ALA A 180 11.27 -22.89 -4.57
N ASN A 181 12.49 -23.30 -4.26
CA ASN A 181 12.91 -24.69 -4.35
C ASN A 181 13.65 -25.14 -3.08
N GLN A 182 14.09 -26.40 -3.02
CA GLN A 182 14.72 -26.96 -1.84
C GLN A 182 16.19 -26.53 -1.63
N ASN A 183 16.78 -25.81 -2.59
CA ASN A 183 18.15 -25.31 -2.44
C ASN A 183 18.18 -24.11 -1.50
N LEU A 184 19.17 -24.04 -0.62
CA LEU A 184 19.29 -23.02 0.42
C LEU A 184 19.24 -21.59 -0.14
N VAL A 185 19.85 -21.36 -1.30
CA VAL A 185 19.95 -20.02 -1.94
C VAL A 185 18.64 -19.59 -2.65
N SER A 186 17.84 -20.54 -3.12
CA SER A 186 16.58 -20.29 -3.85
C SER A 186 15.33 -20.75 -3.09
N ARG A 187 15.48 -20.91 -1.77
CA ARG A 187 14.41 -21.40 -0.89
C ARG A 187 13.19 -20.47 -0.83
N TRP A 188 13.40 -19.18 -1.09
CA TRP A 188 12.40 -18.16 -0.81
C TRP A 188 11.61 -17.71 -2.04
N GLY A 189 11.97 -18.16 -3.22
CA GLY A 189 11.36 -17.61 -4.44
C GLY A 189 11.56 -16.10 -4.59
N HIS A 190 11.47 -15.60 -5.80
CA HIS A 190 11.60 -14.17 -6.10
C HIS A 190 10.63 -13.77 -7.19
N SER A 191 10.12 -12.57 -7.11
CA SER A 191 9.41 -11.94 -8.22
C SER A 191 10.09 -10.65 -8.63
N MET A 192 10.10 -10.36 -9.91
CA MET A 192 10.67 -9.13 -10.45
C MET A 192 9.89 -8.66 -11.68
N LEU A 193 9.98 -7.39 -11.96
CA LEU A 193 9.48 -6.81 -13.21
C LEU A 193 10.66 -6.54 -14.13
N ARG A 194 10.54 -6.97 -15.39
CA ARG A 194 11.42 -6.57 -16.46
C ARG A 194 10.70 -5.56 -17.35
N LEU A 195 11.28 -4.39 -17.50
CA LEU A 195 10.79 -3.36 -18.41
C LEU A 195 11.61 -3.44 -19.68
N VAL A 196 10.95 -3.54 -20.83
CA VAL A 196 11.58 -3.55 -22.14
C VAL A 196 11.34 -2.18 -22.78
N ILE A 197 12.43 -1.48 -23.12
CA ILE A 197 12.46 -0.10 -23.64
C ILE A 197 13.20 -0.02 -24.97
#